data_d006ac07ed2d5e2cd2d8b607d6e3672b
#
_entry.id   d006ac07ed2d5e2cd2d8b607d6e3672b
#
_cell.length_a   1.000
_cell.length_b   1.000
_cell.length_c   1.000
_cell.angle_alpha   90.00
_cell.angle_beta   90.00
_cell.angle_gamma   90.00
#
_symmetry.space_group_name_H-M   'P 1'
#
loop_
_entity.id
_entity.type
_entity.pdbx_description
1 polymer ?
#
loop_
_entity_poly.entity_id
_entity_poly.type
_entity_poly.pdbx_seq_one_letter_code
_entity_poly.pdbx_strand_id
1 'polypeptide(L)'
;MIIKLKTPPIFKMKYPLEIEKSKELEKKIEETWNNFIKGKKDYFNGDIYSITDIKKENNQYTLEVGKAKFADLVYAKQNTDLVMRSLFSSIILKTKDDYFLLIRNNHKAINSIGGMASDEDFENETFNSEKCLERELKEEIGLSLKDKKDILNYKLTYLKIPSEQVYMYPCGTVYTGDLNYTKEELEKYFYNTKNFLDNEITELLFYSKDSYKNLYNEENKKDYLFEVIEDIVNN
;
A
#
# COMPACT_ATOMS: atom_id res chain seq x y z
N MET A 1 5.71 9.85 -7.12
CA MET A 1 5.07 11.19 -6.95
C MET A 1 3.83 11.04 -6.10
N ILE A 2 3.63 11.93 -5.14
CA ILE A 2 2.44 12.03 -4.29
C ILE A 2 1.60 13.22 -4.73
N ILE A 3 0.28 13.03 -4.79
CA ILE A 3 -0.68 14.06 -5.19
C ILE A 3 -1.68 14.25 -4.06
N LYS A 4 -1.76 15.46 -3.52
CA LYS A 4 -2.81 15.83 -2.55
C LYS A 4 -4.14 15.93 -3.28
N LEU A 5 -5.11 15.16 -2.84
CA LEU A 5 -6.41 15.04 -3.51
C LEU A 5 -7.35 16.17 -3.11
N LYS A 6 -8.06 16.70 -4.09
CA LYS A 6 -9.24 17.57 -3.87
C LYS A 6 -10.54 16.78 -3.92
N THR A 7 -10.56 15.71 -4.71
CA THR A 7 -11.68 14.79 -4.87
C THR A 7 -11.16 13.34 -4.86
N PRO A 8 -11.90 12.37 -4.35
CA PRO A 8 -11.50 10.97 -4.39
C PRO A 8 -11.29 10.50 -5.83
N PRO A 9 -10.29 9.65 -6.10
CA PRO A 9 -10.09 9.07 -7.42
C PRO A 9 -11.22 8.09 -7.76
N ILE A 10 -11.47 7.91 -9.06
CA ILE A 10 -12.41 6.92 -9.58
C ILE A 10 -11.60 5.71 -10.04
N PHE A 11 -11.96 4.52 -9.58
CA PHE A 11 -11.39 3.26 -10.05
C PHE A 11 -12.37 2.60 -11.00
N LYS A 12 -11.91 2.23 -12.20
CA LYS A 12 -12.72 1.54 -13.22
C LYS A 12 -12.04 0.24 -13.61
N MET A 13 -12.80 -0.85 -13.61
CA MET A 13 -12.27 -2.11 -14.10
C MET A 13 -12.07 -2.04 -15.62
N LYS A 14 -10.92 -2.56 -16.06
CA LYS A 14 -10.62 -2.77 -17.47
C LYS A 14 -11.37 -4.02 -17.99
N TYR A 15 -11.78 -4.00 -19.26
CA TYR A 15 -12.31 -5.18 -19.93
C TYR A 15 -11.59 -5.42 -21.26
N PRO A 16 -11.08 -6.64 -21.52
CA PRO A 16 -11.02 -7.78 -20.58
C PRO A 16 -10.22 -7.44 -19.31
N LEU A 17 -10.58 -8.08 -18.20
CA LEU A 17 -9.99 -7.77 -16.88
C LEU A 17 -8.50 -8.10 -16.83
N GLU A 18 -8.11 -9.23 -17.41
CA GLU A 18 -6.72 -9.69 -17.44
C GLU A 18 -5.86 -8.76 -18.31
N ILE A 19 -4.66 -8.51 -17.82
CA ILE A 19 -3.64 -7.79 -18.60
C ILE A 19 -3.14 -8.72 -19.70
N GLU A 20 -3.38 -8.31 -20.95
CA GLU A 20 -2.97 -9.08 -22.12
C GLU A 20 -1.44 -9.18 -22.23
N LYS A 21 -0.97 -10.38 -22.55
CA LYS A 21 0.44 -10.69 -22.72
C LYS A 21 0.65 -11.54 -23.97
N SER A 22 1.76 -11.36 -24.65
CA SER A 22 2.14 -12.28 -25.73
C SER A 22 2.55 -13.64 -25.15
N LYS A 23 2.40 -14.70 -25.94
CA LYS A 23 2.85 -16.06 -25.53
C LYS A 23 4.35 -16.10 -25.18
N GLU A 24 5.15 -15.28 -25.84
CA GLU A 24 6.59 -15.17 -25.55
C GLU A 24 6.82 -14.55 -24.16
N LEU A 25 6.08 -13.48 -23.83
CA LEU A 25 6.15 -12.84 -22.53
C LEU A 25 5.66 -13.76 -21.41
N GLU A 26 4.55 -14.47 -21.63
CA GLU A 26 4.03 -15.47 -20.67
C GLU A 26 5.08 -16.53 -20.33
N LYS A 27 5.79 -17.05 -21.36
CA LYS A 27 6.87 -18.02 -21.15
C LYS A 27 8.02 -17.44 -20.32
N LYS A 28 8.44 -16.20 -20.58
CA LYS A 28 9.48 -15.53 -19.79
C LYS A 28 9.07 -15.31 -18.34
N ILE A 29 7.81 -14.96 -18.11
CA ILE A 29 7.23 -14.80 -16.78
C ILE A 29 7.24 -16.14 -16.04
N GLU A 30 6.79 -17.23 -16.68
CA GLU A 30 6.78 -18.57 -16.11
C GLU A 30 8.20 -19.04 -15.74
N GLU A 31 9.16 -18.87 -16.60
CA GLU A 31 10.58 -19.19 -16.34
C GLU A 31 11.11 -18.40 -15.13
N THR A 32 10.83 -17.09 -15.08
CA THR A 32 11.24 -16.23 -13.96
C THR A 32 10.57 -16.67 -12.66
N TRP A 33 9.27 -16.96 -12.69
CA TRP A 33 8.52 -17.45 -11.55
C TRP A 33 9.07 -18.77 -11.00
N ASN A 34 9.30 -19.73 -11.87
CA ASN A 34 9.85 -21.03 -11.49
C ASN A 34 11.24 -20.91 -10.83
N ASN A 35 12.05 -19.99 -11.31
CA ASN A 35 13.35 -19.66 -10.68
C ASN A 35 13.17 -18.96 -9.33
N PHE A 36 12.23 -18.03 -9.23
CA PHE A 36 11.94 -17.29 -7.99
C PHE A 36 11.47 -18.18 -6.86
N ILE A 37 10.57 -19.13 -7.14
CA ILE A 37 10.01 -20.06 -6.12
C ILE A 37 10.94 -21.22 -5.78
N LYS A 38 12.02 -21.42 -6.52
CA LYS A 38 12.93 -22.54 -6.30
C LYS A 38 13.49 -22.53 -4.87
N GLY A 39 13.13 -23.55 -4.09
CA GLY A 39 13.52 -23.67 -2.69
C GLY A 39 12.68 -22.86 -1.68
N LYS A 40 11.62 -22.20 -2.14
CA LYS A 40 10.68 -21.44 -1.31
C LYS A 40 9.34 -22.19 -1.25
N LYS A 41 8.84 -22.47 -0.04
CA LYS A 41 7.61 -23.29 0.12
C LYS A 41 6.33 -22.47 0.23
N ASP A 42 6.43 -21.18 0.57
CA ASP A 42 5.30 -20.37 1.01
C ASP A 42 4.86 -19.32 -0.02
N TYR A 43 5.36 -19.41 -1.26
CA TYR A 43 4.96 -18.49 -2.32
C TYR A 43 3.91 -19.11 -3.23
N PHE A 44 2.84 -18.37 -3.40
CA PHE A 44 1.70 -18.71 -4.23
C PHE A 44 1.52 -17.65 -5.33
N ASN A 45 1.21 -18.08 -6.56
CA ASN A 45 0.99 -17.20 -7.69
C ASN A 45 -0.47 -16.71 -7.73
N GLY A 46 -0.85 -15.93 -6.72
CA GLY A 46 -2.19 -15.36 -6.59
C GLY A 46 -2.50 -14.24 -7.58
N ASP A 47 -3.76 -13.86 -7.60
CA ASP A 47 -4.22 -12.71 -8.34
C ASP A 47 -3.77 -11.42 -7.66
N ILE A 48 -3.39 -10.43 -8.45
CA ILE A 48 -3.10 -9.06 -8.02
C ILE A 48 -3.80 -8.08 -8.95
N TYR A 49 -4.06 -6.89 -8.43
CA TYR A 49 -4.64 -5.80 -9.21
C TYR A 49 -3.57 -4.77 -9.57
N SER A 50 -3.58 -4.31 -10.83
CA SER A 50 -2.61 -3.37 -11.34
C SER A 50 -3.30 -2.24 -12.11
N ILE A 51 -2.81 -1.02 -11.92
CA ILE A 51 -3.29 0.14 -12.67
C ILE A 51 -2.71 0.11 -14.09
N THR A 52 -3.59 -0.01 -15.08
CA THR A 52 -3.22 -0.06 -16.50
C THR A 52 -3.15 1.32 -17.14
N ASP A 53 -4.04 2.24 -16.70
CA ASP A 53 -4.08 3.61 -17.21
C ASP A 53 -4.45 4.60 -16.10
N ILE A 54 -4.00 5.85 -16.24
CA ILE A 54 -4.29 6.95 -15.32
C ILE A 54 -4.66 8.18 -16.14
N LYS A 55 -5.89 8.64 -16.00
CA LYS A 55 -6.40 9.86 -16.64
C LYS A 55 -6.67 10.94 -15.61
N LYS A 56 -6.37 12.18 -15.97
CA LYS A 56 -6.69 13.36 -15.16
C LYS A 56 -7.53 14.33 -15.96
N GLU A 57 -8.74 14.59 -15.50
CA GLU A 57 -9.67 15.55 -16.09
C GLU A 57 -10.24 16.45 -14.97
N ASN A 58 -10.12 17.77 -15.11
CA ASN A 58 -10.68 18.74 -14.16
C ASN A 58 -10.37 18.43 -12.66
N ASN A 59 -9.13 18.06 -12.35
CA ASN A 59 -8.67 17.63 -11.02
C ASN A 59 -9.24 16.29 -10.52
N GLN A 60 -10.03 15.58 -11.32
CA GLN A 60 -10.47 14.22 -11.08
C GLN A 60 -9.48 13.23 -11.68
N TYR A 61 -9.02 12.28 -10.90
CA TYR A 61 -8.23 11.15 -11.38
C TYR A 61 -9.12 9.94 -11.61
N THR A 62 -8.99 9.33 -12.78
CA THR A 62 -9.60 8.03 -13.11
C THR A 62 -8.48 7.03 -13.34
N LEU A 63 -8.50 5.93 -12.60
CA LEU A 63 -7.53 4.85 -12.68
C LEU A 63 -8.21 3.62 -13.26
N GLU A 64 -7.66 3.11 -14.36
CA GLU A 64 -8.11 1.85 -14.95
C GLU A 64 -7.41 0.68 -14.27
N VAL A 65 -8.17 -0.30 -13.81
CA VAL A 65 -7.68 -1.44 -13.03
C VAL A 65 -7.79 -2.70 -13.86
N GLY A 66 -6.67 -3.39 -14.04
CA GLY A 66 -6.62 -4.73 -14.62
C GLY A 66 -6.15 -5.76 -13.60
N LYS A 67 -6.36 -7.05 -13.94
CA LYS A 67 -5.97 -8.19 -13.13
C LYS A 67 -4.72 -8.86 -13.71
N ALA A 68 -3.81 -9.26 -12.86
CA ALA A 68 -2.57 -9.93 -13.20
C ALA A 68 -2.24 -11.01 -12.16
N LYS A 69 -1.12 -11.69 -12.31
CA LYS A 69 -0.62 -12.67 -11.36
C LYS A 69 0.59 -12.11 -10.58
N PHE A 70 0.83 -12.63 -9.40
CA PHE A 70 2.01 -12.24 -8.62
C PHE A 70 3.33 -12.55 -9.37
N ALA A 71 3.34 -13.58 -10.22
CA ALA A 71 4.46 -13.86 -11.12
C ALA A 71 4.77 -12.69 -12.07
N ASP A 72 3.74 -11.98 -12.56
CA ASP A 72 3.93 -10.80 -13.41
C ASP A 72 4.69 -9.69 -12.67
N LEU A 73 4.35 -9.48 -11.38
CA LEU A 73 5.04 -8.51 -10.53
C LEU A 73 6.49 -8.92 -10.27
N VAL A 74 6.74 -10.21 -10.03
CA VAL A 74 8.10 -10.74 -9.85
C VAL A 74 8.93 -10.54 -11.12
N TYR A 75 8.35 -10.79 -12.29
CA TYR A 75 8.99 -10.56 -13.57
C TYR A 75 9.32 -9.08 -13.81
N ALA A 76 8.33 -8.21 -13.59
CA ALA A 76 8.47 -6.75 -13.80
C ALA A 76 9.53 -6.09 -12.90
N LYS A 77 9.88 -6.72 -11.76
CA LYS A 77 10.98 -6.26 -10.90
C LYS A 77 12.35 -6.26 -11.58
N GLN A 78 12.53 -7.09 -12.58
CA GLN A 78 13.82 -7.34 -13.22
C GLN A 78 13.82 -7.00 -14.71
N ASN A 79 12.65 -6.70 -15.29
CA ASN A 79 12.46 -6.53 -16.72
C ASN A 79 11.62 -5.29 -17.02
N THR A 80 11.88 -4.66 -18.15
CA THR A 80 11.24 -3.39 -18.56
C THR A 80 10.18 -3.55 -19.63
N ASP A 81 9.96 -4.77 -20.12
CA ASP A 81 8.99 -5.10 -21.17
C ASP A 81 7.57 -5.41 -20.59
N LEU A 82 7.42 -5.39 -19.27
CA LEU A 82 6.14 -5.45 -18.57
C LEU A 82 6.06 -4.36 -17.50
N VAL A 83 5.04 -3.50 -17.61
CA VAL A 83 4.78 -2.46 -16.61
C VAL A 83 3.74 -2.94 -15.63
N MET A 84 4.10 -3.01 -14.34
CA MET A 84 3.22 -3.40 -13.25
C MET A 84 3.10 -2.26 -12.22
N ARG A 85 1.86 -1.82 -11.95
CA ARG A 85 1.53 -0.77 -10.97
C ARG A 85 0.54 -1.34 -9.97
N SER A 86 1.04 -2.15 -9.02
CA SER A 86 0.18 -2.82 -8.04
C SER A 86 -0.71 -1.82 -7.30
N LEU A 87 -2.02 -2.09 -7.30
CA LEU A 87 -3.02 -1.29 -6.62
C LEU A 87 -2.95 -1.54 -5.10
N PHE A 88 -2.92 -0.48 -4.30
CA PHE A 88 -2.87 -0.56 -2.85
C PHE A 88 -3.72 0.49 -2.16
N SER A 89 -3.98 0.29 -0.87
CA SER A 89 -4.48 1.30 0.04
C SER A 89 -3.63 1.31 1.31
N SER A 90 -3.33 2.49 1.84
CA SER A 90 -2.56 2.62 3.08
C SER A 90 -2.97 3.84 3.88
N ILE A 91 -2.52 3.90 5.14
CA ILE A 91 -2.77 5.02 6.05
C ILE A 91 -1.52 5.40 6.82
N ILE A 92 -1.32 6.71 6.99
CA ILE A 92 -0.39 7.27 7.97
C ILE A 92 -1.21 7.79 9.13
N LEU A 93 -1.02 7.19 10.30
CA LEU A 93 -1.73 7.50 11.53
C LEU A 93 -0.85 8.33 12.45
N LYS A 94 -1.49 9.25 13.20
CA LYS A 94 -0.85 10.06 14.20
C LYS A 94 -1.41 9.71 15.59
N THR A 95 -0.55 9.48 16.55
CA THR A 95 -0.93 9.21 17.95
C THR A 95 -1.43 10.47 18.66
N LYS A 96 -2.10 10.33 19.82
CA LYS A 96 -2.54 11.44 20.66
C LYS A 96 -1.41 12.36 21.12
N ASP A 97 -0.22 11.82 21.26
CA ASP A 97 1.01 12.51 21.65
C ASP A 97 1.88 12.91 20.45
N ASP A 98 1.22 13.08 19.26
CA ASP A 98 1.77 13.66 18.05
C ASP A 98 2.94 12.89 17.39
N TYR A 99 2.96 11.55 17.49
CA TYR A 99 3.89 10.71 16.72
C TYR A 99 3.21 10.13 15.48
N PHE A 100 3.89 10.17 14.35
CA PHE A 100 3.52 9.42 13.14
C PHE A 100 3.88 7.96 13.31
N LEU A 101 2.90 7.08 13.12
CA LEU A 101 3.07 5.64 13.16
C LEU A 101 3.47 5.11 11.78
N LEU A 102 4.59 4.44 11.73
CA LEU A 102 5.04 3.60 10.64
C LEU A 102 5.31 2.18 11.17
N ILE A 103 5.51 1.24 10.27
CA ILE A 103 5.79 -0.16 10.61
C ILE A 103 7.07 -0.63 9.94
N ARG A 104 7.77 -1.57 10.57
CA ARG A 104 8.82 -2.36 9.95
C ARG A 104 8.30 -3.78 9.72
N ASN A 105 8.38 -4.25 8.49
CA ASN A 105 7.93 -5.59 8.15
C ASN A 105 9.06 -6.63 8.29
N ASN A 106 8.73 -7.92 8.11
CA ASN A 106 9.66 -9.04 8.18
C ASN A 106 10.77 -8.99 7.11
N HIS A 107 10.61 -8.20 6.04
CA HIS A 107 11.65 -7.89 5.04
C HIS A 107 12.50 -6.67 5.39
N LYS A 108 12.38 -6.16 6.63
CA LYS A 108 13.06 -4.96 7.16
C LYS A 108 12.70 -3.67 6.42
N ALA A 109 11.63 -3.66 5.64
CA ALA A 109 11.16 -2.45 4.97
C ALA A 109 10.29 -1.61 5.90
N ILE A 110 10.45 -0.27 5.83
CA ILE A 110 9.60 0.70 6.52
C ILE A 110 8.42 1.05 5.62
N ASN A 111 7.23 0.86 6.15
CA ASN A 111 5.96 1.10 5.47
C ASN A 111 5.00 1.93 6.33
N SER A 112 3.97 2.49 5.69
CA SER A 112 2.69 2.79 6.37
C SER A 112 1.89 1.49 6.52
N ILE A 113 0.90 1.48 7.37
CA ILE A 113 -0.06 0.38 7.48
C ILE A 113 -0.88 0.32 6.20
N GLY A 114 -1.08 -0.88 5.64
CA GLY A 114 -1.84 -1.10 4.43
C GLY A 114 -1.19 -2.07 3.46
N GLY A 115 -1.94 -2.53 2.47
CA GLY A 115 -1.50 -3.55 1.55
C GLY A 115 -2.13 -3.48 0.16
N MET A 116 -1.87 -4.52 -0.62
CA MET A 116 -2.36 -4.63 -1.99
C MET A 116 -3.84 -4.99 -2.01
N ALA A 117 -4.53 -4.48 -3.06
CA ALA A 117 -5.91 -4.83 -3.32
C ALA A 117 -6.08 -6.34 -3.56
N SER A 118 -7.09 -6.92 -2.95
CA SER A 118 -7.56 -8.30 -3.13
C SER A 118 -8.96 -8.34 -3.74
N ASP A 119 -9.44 -9.52 -4.14
CA ASP A 119 -10.78 -9.69 -4.75
C ASP A 119 -11.90 -9.16 -3.83
N GLU A 120 -11.77 -9.32 -2.53
CA GLU A 120 -12.77 -8.88 -1.55
C GLU A 120 -12.87 -7.35 -1.39
N ASP A 121 -11.86 -6.60 -1.83
CA ASP A 121 -11.83 -5.15 -1.75
C ASP A 121 -12.63 -4.46 -2.87
N PHE A 122 -13.25 -5.25 -3.76
CA PHE A 122 -14.08 -4.73 -4.84
C PHE A 122 -15.56 -4.84 -4.51
N GLU A 123 -16.29 -3.79 -4.84
CA GLU A 123 -17.75 -3.71 -4.72
C GLU A 123 -18.33 -3.15 -6.02
N ASN A 124 -19.27 -3.89 -6.64
CA ASN A 124 -19.87 -3.50 -7.92
C ASN A 124 -18.80 -3.10 -8.97
N GLU A 125 -17.79 -3.93 -9.13
CA GLU A 125 -16.67 -3.73 -10.07
C GLU A 125 -15.86 -2.43 -9.83
N THR A 126 -15.92 -1.90 -8.62
CA THR A 126 -15.17 -0.70 -8.22
C THR A 126 -14.30 -1.02 -7.01
N PHE A 127 -13.04 -0.63 -7.05
CA PHE A 127 -12.14 -0.76 -5.89
C PHE A 127 -12.60 0.13 -4.75
N ASN A 128 -12.88 -0.49 -3.62
CA ASN A 128 -13.18 0.18 -2.35
C ASN A 128 -11.90 0.28 -1.52
N SER A 129 -11.20 1.39 -1.65
CA SER A 129 -9.91 1.61 -0.97
C SER A 129 -10.04 1.65 0.57
N GLU A 130 -11.21 2.04 1.09
CA GLU A 130 -11.48 2.05 2.53
C GLU A 130 -11.67 0.62 3.06
N LYS A 131 -12.32 -0.24 2.28
CA LYS A 131 -12.49 -1.66 2.63
C LYS A 131 -11.15 -2.40 2.66
N CYS A 132 -10.31 -2.15 1.66
CA CYS A 132 -8.94 -2.65 1.62
C CYS A 132 -8.18 -2.19 2.88
N LEU A 133 -8.22 -0.92 3.20
CA LEU A 133 -7.55 -0.37 4.37
C LEU A 133 -8.08 -0.94 5.70
N GLU A 134 -9.39 -1.10 5.84
CA GLU A 134 -10.01 -1.71 7.02
C GLU A 134 -9.55 -3.15 7.23
N ARG A 135 -9.40 -3.92 6.16
CA ARG A 135 -8.88 -5.29 6.21
C ARG A 135 -7.43 -5.29 6.71
N GLU A 136 -6.56 -4.52 6.07
CA GLU A 136 -5.14 -4.44 6.41
C GLU A 136 -4.89 -3.94 7.85
N LEU A 137 -5.65 -2.94 8.31
CA LEU A 137 -5.56 -2.47 9.69
C LEU A 137 -5.85 -3.57 10.71
N LYS A 138 -6.86 -4.42 10.43
CA LYS A 138 -7.20 -5.54 11.30
C LYS A 138 -6.15 -6.63 11.27
N GLU A 139 -5.67 -6.98 10.09
CA GLU A 139 -4.69 -8.04 9.88
C GLU A 139 -3.33 -7.65 10.47
N GLU A 140 -2.86 -6.42 10.22
CA GLU A 140 -1.53 -5.97 10.59
C GLU A 140 -1.41 -5.52 12.05
N ILE A 141 -2.36 -4.76 12.58
CA ILE A 141 -2.25 -4.17 13.93
C ILE A 141 -3.50 -4.35 14.81
N GLY A 142 -4.54 -5.03 14.33
CA GLY A 142 -5.75 -5.33 15.09
C GLY A 142 -6.68 -4.14 15.34
N LEU A 143 -6.54 -3.04 14.60
CA LEU A 143 -7.36 -1.84 14.73
C LEU A 143 -8.44 -1.76 13.65
N SER A 144 -9.47 -0.94 13.88
CA SER A 144 -10.57 -0.74 12.94
C SER A 144 -10.81 0.75 12.65
N LEU A 145 -10.99 1.10 11.37
CA LEU A 145 -11.46 2.44 10.96
C LEU A 145 -12.84 2.76 11.52
N LYS A 146 -13.67 1.73 11.72
CA LYS A 146 -15.07 1.86 12.14
C LYS A 146 -15.23 2.01 13.65
N ASP A 147 -14.19 1.68 14.42
CA ASP A 147 -14.23 1.82 15.89
C ASP A 147 -13.54 3.11 16.32
N LYS A 148 -14.34 4.04 16.87
CA LYS A 148 -13.85 5.31 17.44
C LYS A 148 -12.96 5.13 18.67
N LYS A 149 -12.92 3.93 19.24
CA LYS A 149 -11.94 3.59 20.28
C LYS A 149 -10.54 3.45 19.70
N ASP A 150 -10.44 3.09 18.44
CA ASP A 150 -9.16 2.89 17.75
C ASP A 150 -8.75 4.15 16.99
N ILE A 151 -9.59 4.60 16.08
CA ILE A 151 -9.30 5.71 15.17
C ILE A 151 -10.35 6.82 15.32
N LEU A 152 -9.91 8.00 15.75
CA LEU A 152 -10.77 9.15 16.02
C LEU A 152 -11.35 9.74 14.74
N ASN A 153 -10.50 9.91 13.76
CA ASN A 153 -10.85 10.40 12.43
C ASN A 153 -9.85 9.86 11.39
N TYR A 154 -10.29 9.82 10.15
CA TYR A 154 -9.45 9.53 8.99
C TYR A 154 -10.04 10.16 7.74
N LYS A 155 -9.20 10.38 6.75
CA LYS A 155 -9.61 10.86 5.42
C LYS A 155 -8.68 10.36 4.34
N LEU A 156 -9.21 10.12 3.15
CA LEU A 156 -8.41 9.94 1.95
C LEU A 156 -7.77 11.28 1.58
N THR A 157 -6.45 11.34 1.62
CA THR A 157 -5.71 12.59 1.48
C THR A 157 -4.85 12.63 0.23
N TYR A 158 -4.22 11.51 -0.13
CA TYR A 158 -3.28 11.49 -1.25
C TYR A 158 -3.54 10.32 -2.20
N LEU A 159 -3.11 10.53 -3.44
CA LEU A 159 -2.95 9.49 -4.45
C LEU A 159 -1.45 9.34 -4.74
N LYS A 160 -0.93 8.14 -4.55
CA LYS A 160 0.40 7.75 -4.99
C LYS A 160 0.30 7.28 -6.43
N ILE A 161 1.00 7.94 -7.33
CA ILE A 161 1.17 7.48 -8.71
C ILE A 161 2.65 7.27 -9.02
N PRO A 162 3.01 6.37 -9.96
CA PRO A 162 4.39 6.20 -10.37
C PRO A 162 4.93 7.49 -11.01
N SER A 163 6.23 7.72 -10.89
CA SER A 163 6.93 8.65 -11.76
C SER A 163 7.13 8.01 -13.14
N GLU A 164 7.13 8.79 -14.21
CA GLU A 164 7.12 8.32 -15.62
C GLU A 164 8.25 7.36 -16.00
N GLN A 165 9.29 7.23 -15.19
CA GLN A 165 10.51 6.49 -15.51
C GLN A 165 10.64 5.10 -14.88
N VAL A 166 9.59 4.57 -14.26
CA VAL A 166 9.76 3.36 -13.46
C VAL A 166 8.70 2.31 -13.76
N TYR A 167 9.14 1.08 -14.04
CA TYR A 167 8.32 -0.01 -14.57
C TYR A 167 7.56 -0.81 -13.50
N MET A 168 7.95 -0.69 -12.23
CA MET A 168 7.29 -1.36 -11.13
C MET A 168 7.13 -0.44 -9.92
N TYR A 169 5.93 0.10 -9.73
CA TYR A 169 5.63 0.88 -8.52
C TYR A 169 4.21 0.69 -8.06
N PRO A 170 4.01 0.64 -6.76
CA PRO A 170 2.66 0.68 -6.21
C PRO A 170 1.99 2.01 -6.60
N CYS A 171 0.74 1.91 -7.01
CA CYS A 171 -0.16 3.01 -7.32
C CYS A 171 -1.41 2.85 -6.47
N GLY A 172 -1.80 3.86 -5.71
CA GLY A 172 -2.95 3.69 -4.83
C GLY A 172 -3.20 4.87 -3.91
N THR A 173 -4.08 4.65 -2.97
CA THR A 173 -4.58 5.65 -2.05
C THR A 173 -3.78 5.69 -0.76
N VAL A 174 -3.55 6.92 -0.25
CA VAL A 174 -2.94 7.12 1.06
C VAL A 174 -3.87 7.97 1.91
N TYR A 175 -4.35 7.37 2.98
CA TYR A 175 -5.16 8.00 4.00
C TYR A 175 -4.29 8.65 5.07
N THR A 176 -4.85 9.61 5.77
CA THR A 176 -4.30 10.16 7.01
C THR A 176 -5.35 10.09 8.10
N GLY A 177 -4.95 9.92 9.34
CA GLY A 177 -5.88 9.85 10.45
C GLY A 177 -5.22 10.00 11.81
N ASP A 178 -6.05 10.14 12.84
CA ASP A 178 -5.63 10.28 14.23
C ASP A 178 -6.06 9.05 15.05
N LEU A 179 -5.10 8.45 15.73
CA LEU A 179 -5.31 7.33 16.66
C LEU A 179 -5.89 7.80 17.99
N ASN A 180 -6.68 6.94 18.61
CA ASN A 180 -7.13 7.14 19.99
C ASN A 180 -6.17 6.53 21.03
N TYR A 181 -4.88 6.45 20.70
CA TYR A 181 -3.80 5.91 21.52
C TYR A 181 -2.64 6.89 21.59
N THR A 182 -1.97 6.98 22.74
CA THR A 182 -0.60 7.47 22.80
C THR A 182 0.34 6.41 22.22
N LYS A 183 1.59 6.80 21.96
CA LYS A 183 2.65 5.86 21.55
C LYS A 183 2.75 4.66 22.49
N GLU A 184 2.86 4.92 23.81
CA GLU A 184 3.03 3.87 24.81
C GLU A 184 1.81 2.93 24.90
N GLU A 185 0.60 3.47 24.84
CA GLU A 185 -0.65 2.69 24.81
C GLU A 185 -0.71 1.77 23.60
N LEU A 186 -0.34 2.29 22.41
CA LEU A 186 -0.36 1.53 21.18
C LEU A 186 0.71 0.43 21.15
N GLU A 187 1.93 0.72 21.61
CA GLU A 187 2.99 -0.29 21.75
C GLU A 187 2.53 -1.44 22.66
N LYS A 188 1.99 -1.10 23.82
CA LYS A 188 1.47 -2.11 24.76
C LYS A 188 0.33 -2.93 24.15
N TYR A 189 -0.61 -2.29 23.47
CA TYR A 189 -1.70 -2.97 22.77
C TYR A 189 -1.16 -3.93 21.71
N PHE A 190 -0.32 -3.47 20.81
CA PHE A 190 0.25 -4.26 19.72
C PHE A 190 1.02 -5.49 20.23
N TYR A 191 1.92 -5.33 21.18
CA TYR A 191 2.70 -6.47 21.70
C TYR A 191 1.86 -7.48 22.49
N ASN A 192 0.75 -7.06 23.07
CA ASN A 192 -0.18 -7.97 23.74
C ASN A 192 -1.06 -8.74 22.75
N THR A 193 -1.34 -8.18 21.58
CA THR A 193 -2.23 -8.76 20.54
C THR A 193 -1.47 -9.42 19.40
N LYS A 194 -0.17 -9.19 19.26
CA LYS A 194 0.67 -9.59 18.14
C LYS A 194 0.55 -11.08 17.75
N ASN A 195 0.35 -11.97 18.72
CA ASN A 195 0.18 -13.41 18.44
C ASN A 195 -1.11 -13.78 17.72
N PHE A 196 -2.04 -12.85 17.61
CA PHE A 196 -3.35 -13.00 16.94
C PHE A 196 -3.40 -12.26 15.59
N LEU A 197 -2.31 -11.59 15.21
CA LEU A 197 -2.17 -10.81 14.00
C LEU A 197 -1.31 -11.56 12.98
N ASP A 198 -1.33 -11.09 11.74
CA ASP A 198 -0.40 -11.56 10.74
C ASP A 198 1.04 -11.25 11.16
N ASN A 199 1.93 -12.23 11.01
CA ASN A 199 3.34 -12.09 11.41
C ASN A 199 4.16 -11.24 10.44
N GLU A 200 3.53 -10.34 9.71
CA GLU A 200 4.21 -9.48 8.74
C GLU A 200 4.93 -8.31 9.41
N ILE A 201 4.38 -7.76 10.50
CA ILE A 201 4.97 -6.64 11.23
C ILE A 201 5.89 -7.12 12.34
N THR A 202 7.12 -6.64 12.31
CA THR A 202 8.13 -6.94 13.34
C THR A 202 8.22 -5.85 14.40
N GLU A 203 7.96 -4.58 14.02
CA GLU A 203 8.18 -3.43 14.88
C GLU A 203 7.26 -2.27 14.51
N LEU A 204 6.76 -1.55 15.52
CA LEU A 204 6.14 -0.23 15.35
C LEU A 204 7.21 0.85 15.44
N LEU A 205 7.16 1.82 14.55
CA LEU A 205 8.10 2.94 14.48
C LEU A 205 7.35 4.25 14.67
N PHE A 206 7.91 5.13 15.49
CA PHE A 206 7.28 6.40 15.84
C PHE A 206 8.20 7.58 15.52
N TYR A 207 7.71 8.49 14.69
CA TYR A 207 8.43 9.70 14.29
C TYR A 207 7.67 10.94 14.73
N SER A 208 8.31 11.79 15.53
CA SER A 208 7.77 13.11 15.88
C SER A 208 8.04 14.14 14.79
N LYS A 209 7.47 15.35 14.95
CA LYS A 209 7.79 16.51 14.10
C LYS A 209 9.28 16.84 14.07
N ASP A 210 10.01 16.54 15.14
CA ASP A 210 11.45 16.81 15.22
C ASP A 210 12.29 15.66 14.64
N SER A 211 11.79 14.43 14.68
CA SER A 211 12.54 13.24 14.29
C SER A 211 12.20 12.67 12.91
N TYR A 212 11.09 13.06 12.27
CA TYR A 212 10.67 12.48 10.98
C TYR A 212 11.74 12.63 9.87
N LYS A 213 12.60 13.66 9.96
CA LYS A 213 13.71 13.85 9.02
C LYS A 213 14.71 12.70 9.02
N ASN A 214 14.80 11.95 10.13
CA ASN A 214 15.65 10.76 10.22
C ASN A 214 15.17 9.68 9.24
N LEU A 215 13.87 9.64 8.92
CA LEU A 215 13.31 8.75 7.91
C LEU A 215 14.00 8.90 6.55
N TYR A 216 14.52 10.08 6.22
CA TYR A 216 15.23 10.32 4.96
C TYR A 216 16.43 9.38 4.79
N ASN A 217 17.12 9.08 5.88
CA ASN A 217 18.34 8.27 5.91
C ASN A 217 18.07 6.74 5.99
N GLU A 218 16.81 6.34 6.16
CA GLU A 218 16.46 4.91 6.20
C GLU A 218 16.54 4.30 4.79
N GLU A 219 17.30 3.20 4.64
CA GLU A 219 17.58 2.60 3.33
C GLU A 219 16.36 1.90 2.71
N ASN A 220 15.62 1.15 3.53
CA ASN A 220 14.50 0.30 3.05
C ASN A 220 13.15 0.91 3.43
N LYS A 221 12.83 2.11 2.94
CA LYS A 221 11.52 2.75 3.14
C LYS A 221 10.73 2.87 1.85
N LYS A 222 9.40 2.92 1.96
CA LYS A 222 8.56 3.31 0.82
C LYS A 222 8.85 4.77 0.44
N ASP A 223 8.97 5.00 -0.85
CA ASP A 223 9.39 6.27 -1.45
C ASP A 223 8.53 7.49 -1.09
N TYR A 224 7.24 7.27 -0.79
CA TYR A 224 6.28 8.34 -0.52
C TYR A 224 6.17 8.76 0.96
N LEU A 225 6.69 7.97 1.90
CA LEU A 225 6.47 8.20 3.34
C LEU A 225 6.98 9.55 3.80
N PHE A 226 8.20 9.89 3.38
CA PHE A 226 8.81 11.16 3.75
C PHE A 226 8.02 12.35 3.20
N GLU A 227 7.67 12.32 1.90
CA GLU A 227 6.92 13.40 1.24
C GLU A 227 5.55 13.64 1.91
N VAL A 228 4.84 12.55 2.28
CA VAL A 228 3.53 12.66 2.93
C VAL A 228 3.66 13.24 4.34
N ILE A 229 4.60 12.74 5.16
CA ILE A 229 4.79 13.25 6.52
C ILE A 229 5.25 14.71 6.49
N GLU A 230 6.14 15.06 5.58
CA GLU A 230 6.60 16.46 5.40
C GLU A 230 5.43 17.39 5.03
N ASP A 231 4.54 16.97 4.12
CA ASP A 231 3.35 17.77 3.78
C ASP A 231 2.40 17.92 4.98
N ILE A 232 2.22 16.87 5.81
CA ILE A 232 1.40 16.94 7.03
C ILE A 232 2.01 17.88 8.08
N VAL A 233 3.33 17.85 8.25
CA VAL A 233 4.04 18.70 9.24
C VAL A 233 4.01 20.16 8.87
N ASN A 234 4.03 20.48 7.55
CA ASN A 234 4.12 21.84 7.04
C ASN A 234 2.74 22.51 6.81
N ASN A 235 1.63 21.78 6.96
CA ASN A 235 0.25 22.30 6.79
C ASN A 235 -0.57 22.24 8.08
#